data_796e0188a6c05a16c23e452488ecaa0b
#
_entry.id   796e0188a6c05a16c23e452488ecaa0b
#
_cell.length_a   1.000
_cell.length_b   1.000
_cell.length_c   1.000
_cell.angle_alpha   90.00
_cell.angle_beta   90.00
_cell.angle_gamma   90.00
#
_symmetry.space_group_name_H-M   'P 1'
#
loop_
_entity.id
_entity.type
_entity.pdbx_description
1 polymer ?
#
loop_
_entity_poly.entity_id
_entity_poly.type
_entity_poly.pdbx_seq_one_letter_code
_entity_poly.pdbx_strand_id
1 'polypeptide(L)'
;MNKYKYLFLLTCFQDLRVLLGALLYIEGVSLPVSLVVVMPKWFNTAGPCKPDIHYMLSATDRLPEIKQLIAQENYFVIHAPRQVGKTTAMLALAQELTASGQYTAVMLSLEVGAVFSDEPDLAEKAILDEWKDSAQFRLPPELQPPDWTTGEAGRQIGSFLSTWSRKSLRPLVVFLDEIDALSDKTLVSVLRQIRSGFPNRPQGFPQSLALVGMRDVRDYKYASGGSDRLNTSSPFNIKVRSFTLSNFTLEDVRNLYQQHTDATGQVFTPEAVDLAFHLTQGQPWLVNAIAKEIVEYITKDPAIPITPDLVNQAKELLIKRQDTHLDSLAERLREDRVRAIIQPILSGLELGDTPDDDRRYLLDLGLVVRSQEGGLKIANPIYQEVIPRVLSQGVQDSLPMIQPSWLNPDGSLNAQVLLDAFLKFWRQHGEPLFKSANYPEIAPHLVMMAFLHRVVNGNGTLEREYAIGSGKMDICLRYGKQTMAMELKVWADKRPDPLKEGLPQIDKYLSGLSLDTGWLVIFDRRSGLPPLSDRTTTENVISPAGREIIVIRG
;
A
#
# COMPACT_ATOMS: atom_id res chain seq x y z
N MET A 1 35.71 -49.07 -10.70
CA MET A 1 36.41 -47.75 -10.62
C MET A 1 35.70 -46.79 -11.55
N ASN A 2 35.35 -45.63 -11.08
CA ASN A 2 34.68 -44.49 -11.73
C ASN A 2 33.14 -44.44 -11.71
N LYS A 3 32.53 -44.41 -10.52
CA LYS A 3 31.13 -43.97 -10.32
C LYS A 3 30.99 -42.53 -9.79
N TYR A 4 32.09 -41.80 -9.56
CA TYR A 4 32.05 -40.49 -8.88
C TYR A 4 32.57 -39.30 -9.72
N LYS A 5 32.83 -39.46 -11.01
CA LYS A 5 33.38 -38.39 -11.85
C LYS A 5 32.34 -37.40 -12.41
N TYR A 6 31.05 -37.72 -12.33
CA TYR A 6 29.98 -36.88 -12.90
C TYR A 6 29.20 -36.03 -11.88
N LEU A 7 29.46 -36.26 -10.58
CA LEU A 7 28.78 -35.47 -9.53
C LEU A 7 29.44 -34.09 -9.31
N PHE A 8 30.67 -33.89 -9.80
CA PHE A 8 31.43 -32.65 -9.58
C PHE A 8 31.23 -31.58 -10.68
N LEU A 9 30.56 -31.94 -11.77
CA LEU A 9 30.28 -31.00 -12.89
C LEU A 9 28.94 -30.23 -12.72
N LEU A 10 28.11 -30.59 -11.75
CA LEU A 10 26.79 -29.99 -11.51
C LEU A 10 26.83 -28.80 -10.54
N THR A 11 27.97 -28.53 -9.89
CA THR A 11 28.09 -27.44 -8.92
C THR A 11 28.70 -26.14 -9.47
N CYS A 12 29.06 -26.05 -10.75
CA CYS A 12 29.75 -24.90 -11.33
C CYS A 12 28.97 -24.11 -12.37
N PHE A 13 27.68 -24.38 -12.59
CA PHE A 13 26.88 -23.57 -13.55
C PHE A 13 25.65 -22.98 -12.89
N GLN A 14 25.81 -21.79 -12.33
CA GLN A 14 24.74 -21.00 -11.72
C GLN A 14 23.89 -20.16 -12.71
N ASP A 15 24.18 -20.27 -14.03
CA ASP A 15 23.49 -19.46 -15.05
C ASP A 15 23.22 -20.25 -16.34
N LEU A 16 22.34 -21.24 -16.29
CA LEU A 16 21.81 -21.79 -17.54
C LEU A 16 20.30 -22.03 -17.44
N ARG A 17 19.54 -21.10 -17.97
CA ARG A 17 18.14 -21.29 -18.38
C ARG A 17 18.12 -22.14 -19.65
N VAL A 18 18.29 -23.43 -19.54
CA VAL A 18 18.08 -24.37 -20.67
C VAL A 18 17.53 -25.67 -20.16
N LEU A 19 16.36 -26.06 -20.64
CA LEU A 19 15.83 -27.42 -20.59
C LEU A 19 16.81 -28.38 -21.28
N LEU A 20 17.68 -29.01 -20.55
CA LEU A 20 18.46 -30.16 -21.03
C LEU A 20 17.81 -31.43 -20.53
N GLY A 21 17.04 -32.08 -21.40
CA GLY A 21 16.69 -33.46 -21.24
C GLY A 21 17.94 -34.32 -21.35
N ALA A 22 18.47 -34.83 -20.26
CA ALA A 22 19.55 -35.79 -20.28
C ALA A 22 18.96 -37.20 -20.38
N LEU A 23 19.20 -37.88 -21.46
CA LEU A 23 18.99 -39.33 -21.60
C LEU A 23 20.18 -40.06 -20.96
N LEU A 24 19.95 -40.68 -19.81
CA LEU A 24 20.91 -41.62 -19.24
C LEU A 24 20.62 -43.04 -19.81
N TYR A 25 21.53 -43.56 -20.61
CA TYR A 25 21.53 -44.95 -21.06
C TYR A 25 22.25 -45.82 -20.03
N ILE A 26 21.53 -46.65 -19.31
CA ILE A 26 22.08 -47.70 -18.46
C ILE A 26 21.40 -49.02 -18.88
N GLU A 27 22.18 -49.94 -19.44
CA GLU A 27 21.77 -51.31 -19.73
C GLU A 27 20.47 -51.49 -20.54
N GLY A 28 20.35 -50.84 -21.69
CA GLY A 28 19.28 -51.12 -22.65
C GLY A 28 17.87 -50.65 -22.27
N VAL A 29 17.69 -49.90 -21.16
CA VAL A 29 16.40 -49.34 -20.77
C VAL A 29 16.49 -47.83 -20.79
N SER A 30 15.76 -47.18 -21.71
CA SER A 30 15.61 -45.72 -21.74
C SER A 30 14.49 -45.33 -20.77
N LEU A 31 14.85 -44.74 -19.62
CA LEU A 31 13.91 -44.05 -18.75
C LEU A 31 14.01 -42.55 -19.03
N PRO A 32 12.94 -41.87 -19.39
CA PRO A 32 12.94 -40.40 -19.48
C PRO A 32 13.01 -39.85 -18.05
N VAL A 33 14.20 -39.45 -17.61
CA VAL A 33 14.34 -38.64 -16.39
C VAL A 33 14.02 -37.20 -16.77
N SER A 34 12.78 -36.83 -16.64
CA SER A 34 12.41 -35.42 -16.60
C SER A 34 12.95 -34.82 -15.29
N LEU A 35 14.11 -34.17 -15.36
CA LEU A 35 14.55 -33.32 -14.27
C LEU A 35 13.56 -32.14 -14.23
N VAL A 36 12.54 -32.25 -13.39
CA VAL A 36 11.70 -31.09 -13.04
C VAL A 36 12.59 -30.20 -12.17
N VAL A 37 13.20 -29.19 -12.77
CA VAL A 37 13.84 -28.12 -12.01
C VAL A 37 12.71 -27.38 -11.31
N VAL A 38 12.45 -27.73 -10.07
CA VAL A 38 11.53 -26.98 -9.22
C VAL A 38 12.21 -25.65 -8.94
N MET A 39 11.80 -24.62 -9.66
CA MET A 39 12.26 -23.25 -9.35
C MET A 39 11.77 -22.89 -7.95
N PRO A 40 12.64 -22.30 -7.10
CA PRO A 40 12.20 -21.87 -5.78
C PRO A 40 11.08 -20.82 -5.94
N LYS A 41 10.07 -20.89 -5.06
CA LYS A 41 9.02 -19.86 -5.00
C LYS A 41 9.63 -18.54 -4.60
N TRP A 42 8.92 -17.45 -4.95
CA TRP A 42 9.34 -16.10 -4.57
C TRP A 42 8.18 -15.26 -4.02
N PHE A 43 8.50 -14.14 -3.35
CA PHE A 43 7.51 -13.18 -2.86
C PHE A 43 7.01 -12.30 -4.00
N ASN A 44 5.70 -12.31 -4.24
CA ASN A 44 5.10 -11.60 -5.37
C ASN A 44 4.70 -10.17 -5.00
N THR A 45 5.09 -9.21 -5.83
CA THR A 45 4.71 -7.79 -5.70
C THR A 45 3.98 -7.23 -6.94
N ALA A 46 3.70 -8.07 -7.95
CA ALA A 46 3.07 -7.65 -9.20
C ALA A 46 2.04 -8.67 -9.69
N GLY A 47 0.83 -8.20 -9.94
CA GLY A 47 -0.27 -9.06 -10.41
C GLY A 47 -0.75 -10.11 -9.38
N PRO A 48 -1.69 -10.98 -9.77
CA PRO A 48 -2.21 -12.02 -8.91
C PRO A 48 -1.17 -13.09 -8.54
N CYS A 49 -1.20 -13.57 -7.29
CA CYS A 49 -0.36 -14.67 -6.85
C CYS A 49 -0.77 -16.00 -7.50
N LYS A 50 0.22 -16.86 -7.75
CA LYS A 50 0.06 -18.23 -8.28
C LYS A 50 0.66 -19.21 -7.30
N PRO A 51 -0.09 -20.24 -6.83
CA PRO A 51 0.36 -21.17 -5.78
C PRO A 51 1.63 -21.94 -6.13
N ASP A 52 1.83 -22.22 -7.42
CA ASP A 52 2.95 -23.05 -7.88
C ASP A 52 4.31 -22.35 -7.82
N ILE A 53 4.31 -21.01 -7.91
CA ILE A 53 5.53 -20.22 -8.07
C ILE A 53 5.70 -19.10 -7.03
N HIS A 54 4.67 -18.77 -6.26
CA HIS A 54 4.73 -17.71 -5.25
C HIS A 54 4.54 -18.26 -3.84
N TYR A 55 5.22 -17.68 -2.87
CA TYR A 55 4.82 -17.82 -1.47
C TYR A 55 3.48 -17.09 -1.28
N MET A 56 2.47 -17.79 -0.79
CA MET A 56 1.16 -17.21 -0.59
C MET A 56 0.37 -17.95 0.50
N LEU A 57 -0.53 -17.23 1.12
CA LEU A 57 -1.50 -17.77 2.07
C LEU A 57 -2.76 -18.22 1.33
N SER A 58 -3.55 -19.08 1.95
CA SER A 58 -4.89 -19.40 1.46
C SER A 58 -5.71 -18.13 1.37
N ALA A 59 -6.02 -17.70 0.16
CA ALA A 59 -6.73 -16.46 -0.06
C ALA A 59 -8.19 -16.53 0.41
N THR A 60 -8.76 -17.76 0.43
CA THR A 60 -10.15 -18.02 0.82
C THR A 60 -10.35 -18.04 2.33
N ASP A 61 -9.30 -18.34 3.13
CA ASP A 61 -9.39 -18.35 4.59
C ASP A 61 -9.66 -16.96 5.18
N ARG A 62 -9.32 -15.91 4.46
CA ARG A 62 -9.62 -14.51 4.82
C ARG A 62 -11.08 -14.13 4.60
N LEU A 63 -11.88 -15.00 3.98
CA LEU A 63 -13.27 -14.77 3.60
C LEU A 63 -14.16 -16.00 3.94
N PRO A 64 -14.20 -16.46 5.17
CA PRO A 64 -14.81 -17.75 5.54
C PRO A 64 -16.32 -17.84 5.27
N GLU A 65 -17.03 -16.70 5.32
CA GLU A 65 -18.49 -16.67 5.15
C GLU A 65 -18.94 -16.70 3.67
N ILE A 66 -18.03 -16.48 2.71
CA ILE A 66 -18.41 -16.33 1.29
C ILE A 66 -19.02 -17.59 0.71
N LYS A 67 -18.47 -18.77 1.04
CA LYS A 67 -19.01 -20.05 0.55
C LYS A 67 -20.46 -20.27 0.99
N GLN A 68 -20.79 -19.86 2.23
CA GLN A 68 -22.17 -19.92 2.73
C GLN A 68 -23.08 -18.96 1.96
N LEU A 69 -22.64 -17.74 1.67
CA LEU A 69 -23.44 -16.78 0.90
C LEU A 69 -23.71 -17.28 -0.52
N ILE A 70 -22.73 -17.90 -1.16
CA ILE A 70 -22.87 -18.50 -2.49
C ILE A 70 -23.90 -19.63 -2.45
N ALA A 71 -23.84 -20.52 -1.45
CA ALA A 71 -24.80 -21.59 -1.27
C ALA A 71 -26.23 -21.07 -0.98
N GLN A 72 -26.37 -19.90 -0.37
CA GLN A 72 -27.63 -19.21 -0.09
C GLN A 72 -28.13 -18.33 -1.25
N GLU A 73 -27.51 -18.42 -2.43
CA GLU A 73 -27.86 -17.64 -3.63
C GLU A 73 -27.77 -16.12 -3.42
N ASN A 74 -26.87 -15.65 -2.57
CA ASN A 74 -26.74 -14.24 -2.23
C ASN A 74 -25.81 -13.49 -3.18
N TYR A 75 -26.13 -12.21 -3.42
CA TYR A 75 -25.24 -11.25 -4.05
C TYR A 75 -24.57 -10.41 -2.96
N PHE A 76 -23.29 -10.12 -3.13
CA PHE A 76 -22.50 -9.40 -2.11
C PHE A 76 -21.45 -8.51 -2.77
N VAL A 77 -20.78 -7.70 -1.95
CA VAL A 77 -19.70 -6.82 -2.38
C VAL A 77 -18.44 -7.19 -1.60
N ILE A 78 -17.31 -7.23 -2.29
CA ILE A 78 -15.98 -7.34 -1.68
C ILE A 78 -15.24 -6.07 -2.02
N HIS A 79 -14.85 -5.34 -1.00
CA HIS A 79 -14.05 -4.14 -1.20
C HIS A 79 -12.81 -4.15 -0.30
N ALA A 80 -11.75 -3.58 -0.78
CA ALA A 80 -10.52 -3.36 -0.02
C ALA A 80 -9.59 -2.41 -0.79
N PRO A 81 -8.62 -1.80 -0.14
CA PRO A 81 -7.57 -1.04 -0.80
C PRO A 81 -6.90 -1.80 -1.95
N ARG A 82 -6.16 -1.07 -2.78
CA ARG A 82 -5.33 -1.71 -3.82
C ARG A 82 -4.28 -2.63 -3.20
N GLN A 83 -3.92 -3.67 -3.95
CA GLN A 83 -2.82 -4.60 -3.60
C GLN A 83 -2.98 -5.36 -2.27
N VAL A 84 -4.22 -5.53 -1.81
CA VAL A 84 -4.56 -6.37 -0.64
C VAL A 84 -4.82 -7.83 -1.04
N GLY A 85 -4.85 -8.13 -2.35
CA GLY A 85 -5.01 -9.49 -2.88
C GLY A 85 -6.46 -9.86 -3.24
N LYS A 86 -7.35 -8.89 -3.53
CA LYS A 86 -8.74 -9.14 -3.97
C LYS A 86 -8.81 -10.09 -5.15
N THR A 87 -8.14 -9.74 -6.25
CA THR A 87 -8.10 -10.53 -7.49
C THR A 87 -7.55 -11.94 -7.24
N THR A 88 -6.46 -12.05 -6.46
CA THR A 88 -5.91 -13.36 -6.06
C THR A 88 -6.95 -14.21 -5.33
N ALA A 89 -7.66 -13.61 -4.36
CA ALA A 89 -8.68 -14.32 -3.58
C ALA A 89 -9.85 -14.80 -4.45
N MET A 90 -10.31 -13.95 -5.37
CA MET A 90 -11.43 -14.31 -6.25
C MET A 90 -11.06 -15.36 -7.30
N LEU A 91 -9.85 -15.29 -7.83
CA LEU A 91 -9.33 -16.32 -8.73
C LEU A 91 -9.24 -17.68 -8.03
N ALA A 92 -8.65 -17.71 -6.85
CA ALA A 92 -8.52 -18.94 -6.05
C ALA A 92 -9.90 -19.52 -5.70
N LEU A 93 -10.84 -18.66 -5.26
CA LEU A 93 -12.19 -19.09 -4.93
C LEU A 93 -12.94 -19.62 -6.14
N ALA A 94 -12.84 -18.96 -7.31
CA ALA A 94 -13.47 -19.43 -8.53
C ALA A 94 -12.94 -20.81 -8.96
N GLN A 95 -11.63 -21.01 -8.87
CA GLN A 95 -11.00 -22.32 -9.14
C GLN A 95 -11.49 -23.40 -8.17
N GLU A 96 -11.50 -23.11 -6.87
CA GLU A 96 -11.96 -24.03 -5.83
C GLU A 96 -13.42 -24.43 -6.02
N LEU A 97 -14.31 -23.47 -6.27
CA LEU A 97 -15.73 -23.72 -6.50
C LEU A 97 -15.97 -24.56 -7.76
N THR A 98 -15.23 -24.29 -8.83
CA THR A 98 -15.34 -25.04 -10.08
C THR A 98 -14.78 -26.46 -9.92
N ALA A 99 -13.64 -26.60 -9.23
CA ALA A 99 -13.03 -27.90 -8.94
C ALA A 99 -13.91 -28.78 -8.03
N SER A 100 -14.72 -28.17 -7.16
CA SER A 100 -15.69 -28.91 -6.32
C SER A 100 -16.75 -29.69 -7.13
N GLY A 101 -16.93 -29.34 -8.40
CA GLY A 101 -17.96 -29.94 -9.25
C GLY A 101 -19.37 -29.39 -9.03
N GLN A 102 -19.58 -28.53 -8.04
CA GLN A 102 -20.91 -28.01 -7.69
C GLN A 102 -21.31 -26.77 -8.49
N TYR A 103 -20.32 -25.97 -8.91
CA TYR A 103 -20.56 -24.67 -9.57
C TYR A 103 -19.76 -24.53 -10.86
N THR A 104 -20.20 -23.65 -11.73
CA THR A 104 -19.40 -22.99 -12.75
C THR A 104 -19.04 -21.64 -12.20
N ALA A 105 -17.81 -21.46 -11.70
CA ALA A 105 -17.39 -20.21 -11.04
C ALA A 105 -16.28 -19.52 -11.84
N VAL A 106 -16.42 -18.22 -12.06
CA VAL A 106 -15.49 -17.44 -12.86
C VAL A 106 -15.32 -16.03 -12.32
N MET A 107 -14.09 -15.50 -12.42
CA MET A 107 -13.80 -14.09 -12.20
C MET A 107 -13.63 -13.39 -13.56
N LEU A 108 -14.33 -12.29 -13.73
CA LEU A 108 -14.42 -11.48 -14.95
C LEU A 108 -14.11 -10.02 -14.62
N SER A 109 -13.29 -9.36 -15.43
CA SER A 109 -12.94 -7.95 -15.23
C SER A 109 -13.92 -7.01 -15.94
N LEU A 110 -14.12 -5.85 -15.35
CA LEU A 110 -14.90 -4.75 -15.93
C LEU A 110 -13.99 -3.60 -16.41
N GLU A 111 -12.66 -3.72 -16.19
CA GLU A 111 -11.69 -2.65 -16.38
C GLU A 111 -11.69 -2.07 -17.80
N VAL A 112 -11.81 -2.92 -18.82
CA VAL A 112 -11.81 -2.49 -20.23
C VAL A 112 -12.97 -1.55 -20.58
N GLY A 113 -14.03 -1.56 -19.79
CA GLY A 113 -15.17 -0.64 -19.92
C GLY A 113 -14.88 0.80 -19.46
N ALA A 114 -13.79 1.03 -18.74
CA ALA A 114 -13.45 2.32 -18.14
C ALA A 114 -13.32 3.47 -19.16
N VAL A 115 -12.86 3.15 -20.38
CA VAL A 115 -12.67 4.11 -21.46
C VAL A 115 -14.00 4.68 -21.98
N PHE A 116 -15.10 3.96 -21.77
CA PHE A 116 -16.42 4.26 -22.32
C PHE A 116 -17.45 4.67 -21.24
N SER A 117 -17.09 5.58 -20.35
CA SER A 117 -17.92 5.98 -19.21
C SER A 117 -19.34 6.44 -19.56
N ASP A 118 -19.48 7.20 -20.65
CA ASP A 118 -20.75 7.76 -21.14
C ASP A 118 -21.36 6.98 -22.31
N GLU A 119 -20.69 5.93 -22.77
CA GLU A 119 -21.07 5.13 -23.94
C GLU A 119 -21.30 3.66 -23.55
N PRO A 120 -22.39 3.33 -22.82
CA PRO A 120 -22.64 1.98 -22.29
C PRO A 120 -22.56 0.88 -23.34
N ASP A 121 -22.97 1.15 -24.57
CA ASP A 121 -22.96 0.18 -25.67
C ASP A 121 -21.55 -0.27 -26.05
N LEU A 122 -20.64 0.67 -26.17
CA LEU A 122 -19.23 0.38 -26.48
C LEU A 122 -18.57 -0.32 -25.30
N ALA A 123 -18.86 0.15 -24.08
CA ALA A 123 -18.38 -0.48 -22.86
C ALA A 123 -18.83 -1.93 -22.74
N GLU A 124 -20.14 -2.20 -22.94
CA GLU A 124 -20.70 -3.54 -22.82
C GLU A 124 -20.09 -4.50 -23.86
N LYS A 125 -19.84 -4.05 -25.09
CA LYS A 125 -19.17 -4.85 -26.13
C LYS A 125 -17.75 -5.20 -25.72
N ALA A 126 -16.95 -4.21 -25.33
CA ALA A 126 -15.57 -4.42 -24.91
C ALA A 126 -15.49 -5.37 -23.70
N ILE A 127 -16.36 -5.18 -22.71
CA ILE A 127 -16.43 -6.03 -21.52
C ILE A 127 -16.80 -7.47 -21.91
N LEU A 128 -17.76 -7.68 -22.79
CA LEU A 128 -18.20 -9.01 -23.17
C LEU A 128 -17.17 -9.76 -24.02
N ASP A 129 -16.42 -9.07 -24.85
CA ASP A 129 -15.30 -9.67 -25.60
C ASP A 129 -14.21 -10.13 -24.63
N GLU A 130 -13.79 -9.29 -23.68
CA GLU A 130 -12.87 -9.67 -22.61
C GLU A 130 -13.39 -10.85 -21.76
N TRP A 131 -14.66 -10.88 -21.44
CA TRP A 131 -15.28 -11.95 -20.66
C TRP A 131 -15.25 -13.30 -21.38
N LYS A 132 -15.45 -13.31 -22.69
CA LYS A 132 -15.35 -14.54 -23.50
C LYS A 132 -13.92 -15.09 -23.45
N ASP A 133 -12.93 -14.25 -23.71
CA ASP A 133 -11.54 -14.64 -23.70
C ASP A 133 -11.10 -15.13 -22.31
N SER A 134 -11.46 -14.42 -21.27
CA SER A 134 -11.20 -14.81 -19.88
C SER A 134 -11.84 -16.13 -19.50
N ALA A 135 -13.10 -16.37 -19.90
CA ALA A 135 -13.82 -17.60 -19.63
C ALA A 135 -13.22 -18.79 -20.39
N GLN A 136 -12.86 -18.60 -21.67
CA GLN A 136 -12.19 -19.65 -22.48
C GLN A 136 -10.86 -20.05 -21.87
N PHE A 137 -10.10 -19.10 -21.34
CA PHE A 137 -8.82 -19.38 -20.71
C PHE A 137 -8.96 -20.09 -19.34
N ARG A 138 -9.99 -19.78 -18.56
CA ARG A 138 -10.12 -20.20 -17.16
C ARG A 138 -11.01 -21.40 -16.92
N LEU A 139 -11.93 -21.70 -17.82
CA LEU A 139 -12.91 -22.77 -17.67
C LEU A 139 -12.68 -23.88 -18.69
N PRO A 140 -12.94 -25.14 -18.30
CA PRO A 140 -12.96 -26.24 -19.24
C PRO A 140 -14.06 -26.03 -20.31
N PRO A 141 -13.89 -26.56 -21.53
CA PRO A 141 -14.78 -26.25 -22.66
C PRO A 141 -16.27 -26.44 -22.38
N GLU A 142 -16.64 -27.45 -21.61
CA GLU A 142 -18.03 -27.77 -21.27
C GLU A 142 -18.71 -26.78 -20.30
N LEU A 143 -17.91 -25.93 -19.64
CA LEU A 143 -18.40 -24.90 -18.70
C LEU A 143 -18.28 -23.49 -19.26
N GLN A 144 -17.70 -23.32 -20.44
CA GLN A 144 -17.55 -22.03 -21.11
C GLN A 144 -18.88 -21.42 -21.50
N PRO A 145 -18.96 -20.07 -21.67
CA PRO A 145 -20.17 -19.44 -22.15
C PRO A 145 -20.53 -19.96 -23.55
N PRO A 146 -21.83 -20.18 -23.83
CA PRO A 146 -22.26 -20.58 -25.16
C PRO A 146 -22.09 -19.41 -26.14
N ASP A 147 -22.15 -19.72 -27.45
CA ASP A 147 -22.28 -18.70 -28.47
C ASP A 147 -23.49 -17.82 -28.16
N TRP A 148 -23.25 -16.53 -28.18
CA TRP A 148 -24.20 -15.51 -27.84
C TRP A 148 -24.22 -14.41 -28.91
N THR A 149 -25.42 -14.06 -29.36
CA THR A 149 -25.62 -12.95 -30.29
C THR A 149 -25.76 -11.66 -29.49
N THR A 150 -25.14 -10.59 -29.96
CA THR A 150 -25.20 -9.27 -29.33
C THR A 150 -26.68 -8.84 -29.13
N GLY A 151 -27.00 -8.51 -27.87
CA GLY A 151 -28.30 -7.93 -27.51
C GLY A 151 -28.42 -6.46 -27.90
N GLU A 152 -29.58 -5.86 -27.63
CA GLU A 152 -29.73 -4.41 -27.71
C GLU A 152 -28.86 -3.67 -26.69
N ALA A 153 -28.49 -2.46 -27.04
CA ALA A 153 -27.78 -1.53 -26.18
C ALA A 153 -28.39 -1.41 -24.76
N GLY A 154 -27.58 -1.41 -23.74
CA GLY A 154 -28.03 -1.33 -22.35
C GLY A 154 -28.65 -2.62 -21.80
N ARG A 155 -28.57 -3.75 -22.54
CA ARG A 155 -29.06 -5.07 -22.11
C ARG A 155 -28.10 -6.21 -22.40
N GLN A 156 -26.94 -5.93 -22.95
CA GLN A 156 -26.01 -6.95 -23.46
C GLN A 156 -25.43 -7.81 -22.34
N ILE A 157 -24.97 -7.21 -21.26
CA ILE A 157 -24.43 -7.93 -20.08
C ILE A 157 -25.50 -8.81 -19.44
N GLY A 158 -26.69 -8.28 -19.20
CA GLY A 158 -27.79 -9.05 -18.63
C GLY A 158 -28.23 -10.22 -19.49
N SER A 159 -28.31 -10.03 -20.82
CA SER A 159 -28.64 -11.07 -21.80
C SER A 159 -27.55 -12.16 -21.84
N PHE A 160 -26.28 -11.79 -21.83
CA PHE A 160 -25.15 -12.72 -21.80
C PHE A 160 -25.21 -13.61 -20.54
N LEU A 161 -25.28 -12.99 -19.36
CA LEU A 161 -25.33 -13.71 -18.08
C LEU A 161 -26.58 -14.65 -18.02
N SER A 162 -27.71 -14.18 -18.50
CA SER A 162 -28.93 -14.99 -18.55
C SER A 162 -28.80 -16.19 -19.51
N THR A 163 -28.22 -15.99 -20.68
CA THR A 163 -28.00 -17.06 -21.66
C THR A 163 -27.02 -18.09 -21.13
N TRP A 164 -25.94 -17.64 -20.51
CA TRP A 164 -24.94 -18.54 -19.91
C TRP A 164 -25.55 -19.35 -18.76
N SER A 165 -26.24 -18.69 -17.81
CA SER A 165 -26.88 -19.39 -16.67
C SER A 165 -27.86 -20.47 -17.11
N ARG A 166 -28.65 -20.24 -18.15
CA ARG A 166 -29.63 -21.21 -18.68
C ARG A 166 -28.99 -22.42 -19.37
N LYS A 167 -27.81 -22.23 -19.96
CA LYS A 167 -27.11 -23.29 -20.71
C LYS A 167 -25.99 -23.96 -19.90
N SER A 168 -25.59 -23.37 -18.78
CA SER A 168 -24.56 -23.94 -17.91
C SER A 168 -25.03 -25.25 -17.29
N LEU A 169 -24.14 -26.24 -17.27
CA LEU A 169 -24.40 -27.55 -16.65
C LEU A 169 -24.49 -27.48 -15.12
N ARG A 170 -23.99 -26.41 -14.52
CA ARG A 170 -23.95 -26.17 -13.07
C ARG A 170 -24.36 -24.74 -12.78
N PRO A 171 -24.86 -24.44 -11.59
CA PRO A 171 -25.18 -23.05 -11.20
C PRO A 171 -23.98 -22.13 -11.41
N LEU A 172 -24.23 -20.98 -12.06
CA LEU A 172 -23.20 -20.00 -12.39
C LEU A 172 -22.92 -19.08 -11.20
N VAL A 173 -21.64 -18.92 -10.86
CA VAL A 173 -21.12 -17.97 -9.84
C VAL A 173 -20.16 -17.01 -10.53
N VAL A 174 -20.39 -15.71 -10.39
CA VAL A 174 -19.61 -14.68 -11.10
C VAL A 174 -19.01 -13.69 -10.10
N PHE A 175 -17.70 -13.48 -10.20
CA PHE A 175 -16.98 -12.41 -9.49
C PHE A 175 -16.64 -11.33 -10.51
N LEU A 176 -17.22 -10.14 -10.39
CA LEU A 176 -16.99 -9.00 -11.28
C LEU A 176 -15.94 -8.08 -10.62
N ASP A 177 -14.71 -8.18 -11.11
CA ASP A 177 -13.58 -7.40 -10.59
C ASP A 177 -13.49 -6.02 -11.26
N GLU A 178 -12.88 -5.08 -10.55
CA GLU A 178 -12.65 -3.69 -10.98
C GLU A 178 -13.98 -2.93 -11.30
N ILE A 179 -15.03 -3.15 -10.47
CA ILE A 179 -16.30 -2.41 -10.63
C ILE A 179 -16.10 -0.89 -10.52
N ASP A 180 -15.10 -0.46 -9.77
CA ASP A 180 -14.72 0.94 -9.59
C ASP A 180 -13.97 1.55 -10.79
N ALA A 181 -13.60 0.76 -11.79
CA ALA A 181 -13.14 1.28 -13.07
C ALA A 181 -14.28 1.92 -13.87
N LEU A 182 -15.52 1.43 -13.69
CA LEU A 182 -16.69 1.98 -14.35
C LEU A 182 -17.19 3.24 -13.66
N SER A 183 -17.62 4.20 -14.45
CA SER A 183 -18.24 5.44 -13.97
C SER A 183 -19.51 5.78 -14.73
N ASP A 184 -20.23 6.79 -14.24
CA ASP A 184 -21.36 7.45 -14.88
C ASP A 184 -22.43 6.50 -15.45
N LYS A 185 -22.79 6.68 -16.71
CA LYS A 185 -23.90 5.93 -17.37
C LYS A 185 -23.58 4.45 -17.50
N THR A 186 -22.33 4.10 -17.76
CA THR A 186 -21.90 2.71 -17.90
C THR A 186 -22.04 1.94 -16.60
N LEU A 187 -21.56 2.49 -15.48
CA LEU A 187 -21.74 1.87 -14.17
C LEU A 187 -23.22 1.65 -13.85
N VAL A 188 -24.05 2.67 -14.06
CA VAL A 188 -25.50 2.58 -13.79
C VAL A 188 -26.18 1.55 -14.69
N SER A 189 -25.81 1.47 -15.98
CA SER A 189 -26.31 0.45 -16.90
C SER A 189 -26.01 -0.96 -16.41
N VAL A 190 -24.75 -1.24 -16.10
CA VAL A 190 -24.30 -2.56 -15.61
C VAL A 190 -25.06 -2.96 -14.33
N LEU A 191 -25.11 -2.07 -13.34
CA LEU A 191 -25.79 -2.36 -12.06
C LEU A 191 -27.29 -2.60 -12.22
N ARG A 192 -27.95 -1.86 -13.10
CA ARG A 192 -29.39 -2.06 -13.41
C ARG A 192 -29.66 -3.39 -14.10
N GLN A 193 -28.80 -3.81 -15.03
CA GLN A 193 -28.92 -5.09 -15.71
C GLN A 193 -28.78 -6.26 -14.74
N ILE A 194 -27.78 -6.20 -13.85
CA ILE A 194 -27.60 -7.22 -12.80
C ILE A 194 -28.81 -7.26 -11.88
N ARG A 195 -29.33 -6.10 -11.46
CA ARG A 195 -30.53 -6.02 -10.62
C ARG A 195 -31.76 -6.59 -11.32
N SER A 196 -31.94 -6.33 -12.62
CA SER A 196 -33.07 -6.83 -13.39
C SER A 196 -33.07 -8.36 -13.51
N GLY A 197 -31.87 -8.98 -13.61
CA GLY A 197 -31.73 -10.44 -13.68
C GLY A 197 -31.91 -11.14 -12.33
N PHE A 198 -31.71 -10.44 -11.22
CA PHE A 198 -31.69 -11.00 -9.86
C PHE A 198 -32.88 -11.91 -9.49
N PRO A 199 -34.17 -11.60 -9.85
CA PRO A 199 -35.29 -12.48 -9.53
C PRO A 199 -35.29 -13.82 -10.28
N ASN A 200 -34.52 -13.95 -11.35
CA ASN A 200 -34.51 -15.13 -12.22
C ASN A 200 -33.48 -16.21 -11.80
N ARG A 201 -32.81 -16.02 -10.66
CA ARG A 201 -31.82 -16.96 -10.11
C ARG A 201 -32.48 -18.25 -9.62
N PRO A 202 -31.75 -19.38 -9.59
CA PRO A 202 -30.43 -19.60 -10.20
C PRO A 202 -30.53 -20.05 -11.66
N GLN A 203 -31.74 -20.41 -12.17
CA GLN A 203 -31.89 -21.05 -13.48
C GLN A 203 -31.75 -20.09 -14.66
N GLY A 204 -32.14 -18.84 -14.47
CA GLY A 204 -32.16 -17.83 -15.54
C GLY A 204 -31.16 -16.68 -15.35
N PHE A 205 -30.37 -16.72 -14.30
CA PHE A 205 -29.33 -15.72 -13.98
C PHE A 205 -28.30 -16.29 -12.99
N PRO A 206 -27.09 -15.74 -12.85
CA PRO A 206 -26.10 -16.29 -11.93
C PRO A 206 -26.67 -16.53 -10.52
N GLN A 207 -26.44 -17.73 -9.98
CA GLN A 207 -26.86 -18.08 -8.63
C GLN A 207 -26.32 -17.11 -7.60
N SER A 208 -25.04 -16.80 -7.70
CA SER A 208 -24.37 -15.82 -6.85
C SER A 208 -23.49 -14.89 -7.68
N LEU A 209 -23.42 -13.63 -7.26
CA LEU A 209 -22.59 -12.64 -7.91
C LEU A 209 -21.95 -11.73 -6.86
N ALA A 210 -20.64 -11.53 -6.98
CA ALA A 210 -19.92 -10.56 -6.18
C ALA A 210 -19.42 -9.41 -7.05
N LEU A 211 -19.63 -8.18 -6.58
CA LEU A 211 -18.95 -7.01 -7.09
C LEU A 211 -17.68 -6.81 -6.28
N VAL A 212 -16.54 -6.71 -6.97
CA VAL A 212 -15.22 -6.59 -6.36
C VAL A 212 -14.62 -5.25 -6.78
N GLY A 213 -14.16 -4.47 -5.80
CA GLY A 213 -13.63 -3.14 -6.06
C GLY A 213 -12.89 -2.54 -4.87
N MET A 214 -12.57 -1.26 -4.98
CA MET A 214 -11.91 -0.49 -3.92
C MET A 214 -12.90 -0.05 -2.84
N ARG A 215 -14.15 0.23 -3.23
CA ARG A 215 -15.21 0.80 -2.40
C ARG A 215 -16.45 -0.05 -2.35
N ASP A 216 -17.26 0.18 -1.33
CA ASP A 216 -18.65 -0.30 -1.37
C ASP A 216 -19.42 0.41 -2.48
N VAL A 217 -20.19 -0.35 -3.24
CA VAL A 217 -21.01 0.16 -4.37
C VAL A 217 -21.97 1.29 -3.95
N ARG A 218 -22.31 1.38 -2.65
CA ARG A 218 -23.12 2.50 -2.12
C ARG A 218 -22.42 3.85 -2.18
N ASP A 219 -21.08 3.85 -2.19
CA ASP A 219 -20.26 5.04 -2.14
C ASP A 219 -19.94 5.59 -3.55
N TYR A 220 -20.36 4.88 -4.61
CA TYR A 220 -20.31 5.41 -5.98
C TYR A 220 -21.45 6.42 -6.18
N LYS A 221 -21.21 7.65 -5.77
CA LYS A 221 -22.09 8.76 -6.13
C LYS A 221 -21.91 9.07 -7.61
N TYR A 222 -23.01 9.26 -8.28
CA TYR A 222 -23.03 9.69 -9.66
C TYR A 222 -22.31 11.04 -9.79
N ALA A 223 -21.14 11.07 -10.39
CA ALA A 223 -20.31 12.25 -10.57
C ALA A 223 -20.82 13.15 -11.72
N SER A 224 -22.10 13.10 -12.08
CA SER A 224 -22.67 13.97 -13.10
C SER A 224 -23.18 15.27 -12.51
N GLY A 225 -22.38 16.31 -12.69
CA GLY A 225 -22.79 17.71 -12.79
C GLY A 225 -23.92 18.20 -11.89
N GLY A 226 -23.71 18.25 -10.56
CA GLY A 226 -24.44 19.20 -9.71
C GLY A 226 -25.94 19.02 -9.57
N SER A 227 -26.51 17.83 -9.83
CA SER A 227 -27.93 17.61 -9.58
C SER A 227 -28.12 16.72 -8.35
N ASP A 228 -28.60 17.32 -7.26
CA ASP A 228 -29.04 16.71 -6.00
C ASP A 228 -30.17 15.65 -6.16
N ARG A 229 -30.45 15.19 -7.36
CA ARG A 229 -31.63 14.37 -7.68
C ARG A 229 -31.42 12.88 -7.60
N LEU A 230 -30.27 12.36 -7.20
CA LEU A 230 -30.06 10.93 -6.96
C LEU A 230 -30.01 10.58 -5.47
N ASN A 231 -30.90 11.17 -4.67
CA ASN A 231 -31.36 10.62 -3.39
C ASN A 231 -32.21 9.34 -3.61
N THR A 232 -32.11 8.70 -4.76
CA THR A 232 -32.73 7.42 -5.02
C THR A 232 -31.80 6.31 -4.53
N SER A 233 -32.39 5.34 -3.84
CA SER A 233 -31.76 4.09 -3.40
C SER A 233 -30.69 3.60 -4.37
N SER A 234 -29.52 3.17 -3.85
CA SER A 234 -28.43 2.57 -4.65
C SER A 234 -28.99 1.69 -5.77
N PRO A 235 -28.52 1.82 -7.03
CA PRO A 235 -28.97 0.98 -8.14
C PRO A 235 -28.70 -0.51 -7.87
N PHE A 236 -27.90 -0.83 -6.85
CA PHE A 236 -27.57 -2.19 -6.41
C PHE A 236 -28.03 -2.47 -4.98
N ASN A 237 -29.32 -2.31 -4.71
CA ASN A 237 -29.92 -2.61 -3.39
C ASN A 237 -30.23 -4.10 -3.15
N ILE A 238 -29.71 -4.99 -4.00
CA ILE A 238 -29.90 -6.46 -3.95
C ILE A 238 -28.77 -7.19 -3.21
N LYS A 239 -27.75 -6.49 -2.74
CA LYS A 239 -26.67 -7.09 -1.96
C LYS A 239 -27.13 -7.38 -0.53
N VAL A 240 -26.76 -8.54 -0.02
CA VAL A 240 -27.03 -8.91 1.37
C VAL A 240 -25.98 -8.33 2.30
N ARG A 241 -24.69 -8.35 1.89
CA ARG A 241 -23.55 -7.94 2.73
C ARG A 241 -22.41 -7.34 1.92
N SER A 242 -21.62 -6.50 2.56
CA SER A 242 -20.32 -6.04 2.06
C SER A 242 -19.23 -6.55 2.97
N PHE A 243 -18.15 -7.04 2.37
CA PHE A 243 -16.96 -7.55 3.07
C PHE A 243 -15.77 -6.69 2.74
N THR A 244 -15.01 -6.37 3.77
CA THR A 244 -13.69 -5.78 3.61
C THR A 244 -12.64 -6.88 3.71
N LEU A 245 -11.84 -7.07 2.66
CA LEU A 245 -10.70 -7.97 2.73
C LEU A 245 -9.63 -7.33 3.61
N SER A 246 -9.42 -7.89 4.81
CA SER A 246 -8.48 -7.36 5.80
C SER A 246 -7.01 -7.54 5.38
N ASN A 247 -6.11 -6.76 6.00
CA ASN A 247 -4.69 -7.02 5.96
C ASN A 247 -4.33 -8.37 6.61
N PHE A 248 -3.10 -8.83 6.42
CA PHE A 248 -2.57 -10.00 7.10
C PHE A 248 -2.47 -9.75 8.61
N THR A 249 -2.74 -10.77 9.39
CA THR A 249 -2.44 -10.80 10.83
C THR A 249 -0.94 -11.07 11.04
N LEU A 250 -0.44 -10.90 12.26
CA LEU A 250 0.94 -11.28 12.58
C LEU A 250 1.19 -12.77 12.30
N GLU A 251 0.23 -13.62 12.59
CA GLU A 251 0.31 -15.06 12.32
C GLU A 251 0.37 -15.36 10.82
N ASP A 252 -0.40 -14.62 10.01
CA ASP A 252 -0.33 -14.72 8.56
C ASP A 252 1.07 -14.35 8.03
N VAL A 253 1.67 -13.25 8.52
CA VAL A 253 3.01 -12.86 8.12
C VAL A 253 4.05 -13.91 8.52
N ARG A 254 3.92 -14.47 9.74
CA ARG A 254 4.78 -15.55 10.23
C ARG A 254 4.68 -16.78 9.32
N ASN A 255 3.47 -17.20 8.99
CA ASN A 255 3.22 -18.36 8.13
C ASN A 255 3.71 -18.13 6.68
N LEU A 256 3.57 -16.90 6.16
CA LEU A 256 4.08 -16.55 4.84
C LEU A 256 5.61 -16.61 4.77
N TYR A 257 6.30 -16.06 5.76
CA TYR A 257 7.78 -16.06 5.81
C TYR A 257 8.34 -17.44 6.14
N GLN A 258 7.60 -18.24 6.91
CA GLN A 258 7.98 -19.63 7.19
C GLN A 258 8.06 -20.47 5.92
N GLN A 259 7.19 -20.25 4.90
CA GLN A 259 7.28 -20.94 3.62
C GLN A 259 8.64 -20.73 2.93
N HIS A 260 9.21 -19.54 3.03
CA HIS A 260 10.55 -19.27 2.51
C HIS A 260 11.62 -20.02 3.31
N THR A 261 11.52 -19.97 4.64
CA THR A 261 12.42 -20.69 5.54
C THR A 261 12.41 -22.19 5.25
N ASP A 262 11.24 -22.79 5.08
CA ASP A 262 11.08 -24.22 4.79
C ASP A 262 11.65 -24.60 3.41
N ALA A 263 11.53 -23.69 2.44
CA ALA A 263 11.99 -23.95 1.08
C ALA A 263 13.51 -23.74 0.89
N THR A 264 14.13 -22.82 1.64
CA THR A 264 15.51 -22.38 1.40
C THR A 264 16.46 -22.62 2.57
N GLY A 265 15.94 -22.83 3.79
CA GLY A 265 16.70 -22.85 5.03
C GLY A 265 17.05 -21.46 5.60
N GLN A 266 16.77 -20.37 4.88
CA GLN A 266 17.03 -19.02 5.36
C GLN A 266 15.97 -18.60 6.39
N VAL A 267 16.39 -18.37 7.61
CA VAL A 267 15.49 -18.11 8.75
C VAL A 267 15.18 -16.64 8.88
N PHE A 268 13.90 -16.28 8.91
CA PHE A 268 13.46 -14.99 9.46
C PHE A 268 13.44 -15.09 10.98
N THR A 269 14.20 -14.24 11.68
CA THR A 269 14.15 -14.23 13.15
C THR A 269 12.76 -13.75 13.63
N PRO A 270 12.28 -14.21 14.80
CA PRO A 270 10.99 -13.75 15.33
C PRO A 270 10.87 -12.21 15.39
N GLU A 271 11.95 -11.54 15.82
CA GLU A 271 12.02 -10.08 15.91
C GLU A 271 11.94 -9.42 14.54
N ALA A 272 12.50 -10.05 13.48
CA ALA A 272 12.38 -9.54 12.10
C ALA A 272 10.95 -9.67 11.58
N VAL A 273 10.25 -10.76 11.88
CA VAL A 273 8.84 -10.96 11.54
C VAL A 273 7.97 -9.92 12.27
N ASP A 274 8.18 -9.74 13.56
CA ASP A 274 7.43 -8.79 14.38
C ASP A 274 7.66 -7.35 13.91
N LEU A 275 8.90 -6.99 13.54
CA LEU A 275 9.21 -5.67 12.97
C LEU A 275 8.57 -5.48 11.59
N ALA A 276 8.64 -6.49 10.70
CA ALA A 276 8.01 -6.41 9.38
C ALA A 276 6.50 -6.22 9.51
N PHE A 277 5.84 -6.95 10.42
CA PHE A 277 4.42 -6.74 10.71
C PHE A 277 4.15 -5.35 11.28
N HIS A 278 4.94 -4.89 12.25
CA HIS A 278 4.79 -3.55 12.83
C HIS A 278 4.86 -2.47 11.77
N LEU A 279 5.87 -2.52 10.89
CA LEU A 279 6.09 -1.51 9.83
C LEU A 279 4.99 -1.50 8.78
N THR A 280 4.48 -2.67 8.41
CA THR A 280 3.50 -2.84 7.35
C THR A 280 2.05 -2.85 7.82
N GLN A 281 1.81 -3.10 9.11
CA GLN A 281 0.49 -3.41 9.69
C GLN A 281 -0.23 -4.51 8.87
N GLY A 282 0.56 -5.47 8.39
CA GLY A 282 0.09 -6.61 7.61
C GLY A 282 -0.40 -6.28 6.19
N GLN A 283 -0.13 -5.09 5.66
CA GLN A 283 -0.51 -4.76 4.28
C GLN A 283 0.19 -5.73 3.31
N PRO A 284 -0.56 -6.56 2.54
CA PRO A 284 0.01 -7.71 1.84
C PRO A 284 1.13 -7.39 0.86
N TRP A 285 1.01 -6.28 0.11
CA TRP A 285 2.06 -5.87 -0.81
C TRP A 285 3.34 -5.46 -0.08
N LEU A 286 3.23 -4.66 0.99
CA LEU A 286 4.38 -4.23 1.79
C LEU A 286 5.08 -5.41 2.45
N VAL A 287 4.31 -6.38 2.99
CA VAL A 287 4.86 -7.62 3.57
C VAL A 287 5.69 -8.38 2.54
N ASN A 288 5.14 -8.60 1.35
CA ASN A 288 5.86 -9.27 0.26
C ASN A 288 7.06 -8.44 -0.23
N ALA A 289 6.91 -7.12 -0.37
CA ALA A 289 7.96 -6.25 -0.87
C ALA A 289 9.19 -6.22 0.05
N ILE A 290 9.00 -6.14 1.39
CA ILE A 290 10.10 -6.23 2.35
C ILE A 290 10.82 -7.58 2.21
N ALA A 291 10.09 -8.69 2.23
CA ALA A 291 10.69 -10.00 2.12
C ALA A 291 11.44 -10.18 0.79
N LYS A 292 10.82 -9.78 -0.32
CA LYS A 292 11.43 -9.84 -1.65
C LYS A 292 12.73 -9.03 -1.70
N GLU A 293 12.70 -7.79 -1.19
CA GLU A 293 13.88 -6.93 -1.17
C GLU A 293 15.04 -7.59 -0.44
N ILE A 294 14.75 -8.22 0.70
CA ILE A 294 15.79 -8.88 1.51
C ILE A 294 16.36 -10.08 0.76
N VAL A 295 15.51 -11.03 0.33
CA VAL A 295 15.97 -12.32 -0.17
C VAL A 295 16.49 -12.29 -1.61
N GLU A 296 16.04 -11.33 -2.42
CA GLU A 296 16.45 -11.24 -3.83
C GLU A 296 17.59 -10.22 -4.06
N TYR A 297 17.67 -9.16 -3.23
CA TYR A 297 18.58 -8.03 -3.49
C TYR A 297 19.60 -7.79 -2.38
N ILE A 298 19.24 -7.91 -1.09
CA ILE A 298 20.14 -7.60 0.01
C ILE A 298 21.00 -8.80 0.38
N THR A 299 20.40 -9.96 0.64
CA THR A 299 21.13 -11.19 0.99
C THR A 299 20.54 -12.42 0.33
N LYS A 300 21.32 -13.01 -0.57
CA LYS A 300 20.95 -14.25 -1.28
C LYS A 300 21.53 -15.51 -0.63
N ASP A 301 22.33 -15.36 0.40
CA ASP A 301 22.96 -16.49 1.11
C ASP A 301 22.00 -17.03 2.17
N PRO A 302 21.48 -18.27 2.01
CA PRO A 302 20.55 -18.86 2.98
C PRO A 302 21.14 -19.06 4.37
N ALA A 303 22.48 -19.06 4.51
CA ALA A 303 23.15 -19.19 5.80
C ALA A 303 23.04 -17.91 6.66
N ILE A 304 22.72 -16.77 6.05
CA ILE A 304 22.56 -15.51 6.76
C ILE A 304 21.12 -15.36 7.23
N PRO A 305 20.86 -15.34 8.55
CA PRO A 305 19.51 -15.15 9.07
C PRO A 305 19.03 -13.71 8.81
N ILE A 306 17.74 -13.59 8.53
CA ILE A 306 17.09 -12.30 8.31
C ILE A 306 16.76 -11.68 9.65
N THR A 307 17.43 -10.56 9.95
CA THR A 307 17.37 -9.82 11.21
C THR A 307 16.54 -8.53 11.07
N PRO A 308 16.17 -7.85 12.18
CA PRO A 308 15.53 -6.53 12.15
C PRO A 308 16.32 -5.48 11.36
N ASP A 309 17.64 -5.54 11.35
CA ASP A 309 18.47 -4.58 10.59
C ASP A 309 18.26 -4.73 9.08
N LEU A 310 18.15 -5.98 8.58
CA LEU A 310 17.84 -6.23 7.16
C LEU A 310 16.43 -5.77 6.79
N VAL A 311 15.46 -5.92 7.70
CA VAL A 311 14.09 -5.40 7.51
C VAL A 311 14.10 -3.88 7.41
N ASN A 312 14.83 -3.19 8.28
CA ASN A 312 14.98 -1.72 8.21
C ASN A 312 15.70 -1.27 6.94
N GLN A 313 16.74 -2.00 6.52
CA GLN A 313 17.43 -1.72 5.26
C GLN A 313 16.49 -1.87 4.05
N ALA A 314 15.70 -2.94 4.00
CA ALA A 314 14.70 -3.15 2.95
C ALA A 314 13.65 -2.04 2.93
N LYS A 315 13.13 -1.65 4.10
CA LYS A 315 12.20 -0.51 4.25
C LYS A 315 12.77 0.76 3.60
N GLU A 316 14.02 1.13 3.94
CA GLU A 316 14.65 2.33 3.39
C GLU A 316 14.84 2.28 1.87
N LEU A 317 15.20 1.10 1.32
CA LEU A 317 15.32 0.92 -0.12
C LEU A 317 13.98 1.07 -0.85
N LEU A 318 12.91 0.45 -0.31
CA LEU A 318 11.56 0.58 -0.86
C LEU A 318 11.07 2.03 -0.87
N ILE A 319 11.31 2.77 0.24
CA ILE A 319 10.91 4.18 0.34
C ILE A 319 11.71 5.04 -0.65
N LYS A 320 13.02 4.80 -0.80
CA LYS A 320 13.88 5.56 -1.74
C LYS A 320 13.50 5.33 -3.20
N ARG A 321 13.15 4.08 -3.58
CA ARG A 321 12.77 3.76 -4.97
C ARG A 321 11.38 4.25 -5.36
N GLN A 322 10.52 4.54 -4.39
CA GLN A 322 9.11 4.89 -4.64
C GLN A 322 8.43 3.87 -5.55
N ASP A 323 8.54 2.57 -5.19
CA ASP A 323 7.94 1.50 -5.98
C ASP A 323 6.44 1.78 -6.25
N THR A 324 5.90 1.18 -7.31
CA THR A 324 4.57 1.46 -7.91
C THR A 324 3.42 1.66 -6.91
N HIS A 325 3.45 0.93 -5.78
CA HIS A 325 2.46 1.09 -4.72
C HIS A 325 2.58 2.44 -4.01
N LEU A 326 3.81 2.84 -3.69
CA LEU A 326 4.09 4.09 -2.99
C LEU A 326 3.92 5.30 -3.92
N ASP A 327 4.21 5.14 -5.20
CA ASP A 327 3.98 6.16 -6.23
C ASP A 327 2.48 6.41 -6.44
N SER A 328 1.67 5.35 -6.54
CA SER A 328 0.20 5.47 -6.60
C SER A 328 -0.39 6.19 -5.37
N LEU A 329 0.21 6.01 -4.19
CA LEU A 329 -0.15 6.75 -2.98
C LEU A 329 0.21 8.24 -3.11
N ALA A 330 1.39 8.54 -3.65
CA ALA A 330 1.86 9.90 -3.86
C ALA A 330 0.90 10.72 -4.77
N GLU A 331 0.38 10.08 -5.81
CA GLU A 331 -0.58 10.70 -6.72
C GLU A 331 -1.87 11.11 -5.99
N ARG A 332 -2.40 10.26 -5.10
CA ARG A 332 -3.60 10.55 -4.32
C ARG A 332 -3.45 11.73 -3.35
N LEU A 333 -2.24 11.99 -2.87
CA LEU A 333 -1.96 13.14 -2.02
C LEU A 333 -2.16 14.50 -2.71
N ARG A 334 -2.29 14.52 -4.04
CA ARG A 334 -2.61 15.75 -4.81
C ARG A 334 -4.09 16.11 -4.77
N GLU A 335 -4.96 15.17 -4.42
CA GLU A 335 -6.41 15.41 -4.33
C GLU A 335 -6.75 16.29 -3.11
N ASP A 336 -7.56 17.34 -3.31
CA ASP A 336 -7.93 18.30 -2.24
C ASP A 336 -8.61 17.61 -1.05
N ARG A 337 -9.50 16.65 -1.31
CA ARG A 337 -10.19 15.87 -0.28
C ARG A 337 -9.23 14.99 0.55
N VAL A 338 -8.15 14.50 -0.06
CA VAL A 338 -7.10 13.75 0.65
C VAL A 338 -6.27 14.70 1.50
N ARG A 339 -5.90 15.85 0.96
CA ARG A 339 -5.16 16.88 1.69
C ARG A 339 -5.90 17.36 2.94
N ALA A 340 -7.20 17.63 2.82
CA ALA A 340 -8.03 18.13 3.92
C ALA A 340 -8.03 17.21 5.15
N ILE A 341 -7.71 15.92 4.99
CA ILE A 341 -7.66 14.95 6.08
C ILE A 341 -6.22 14.63 6.48
N ILE A 342 -5.33 14.42 5.51
CA ILE A 342 -3.93 14.02 5.79
C ILE A 342 -3.17 15.16 6.47
N GLN A 343 -3.42 16.42 6.09
CA GLN A 343 -2.71 17.56 6.63
C GLN A 343 -2.95 17.75 8.15
N PRO A 344 -4.17 17.77 8.69
CA PRO A 344 -4.38 17.82 10.14
C PRO A 344 -3.74 16.64 10.88
N ILE A 345 -3.86 15.42 10.33
CA ILE A 345 -3.26 14.21 10.96
C ILE A 345 -1.74 14.37 11.08
N LEU A 346 -1.07 14.83 10.01
CA LEU A 346 0.38 15.05 10.03
C LEU A 346 0.82 16.20 10.94
N SER A 347 -0.05 17.18 11.15
CA SER A 347 0.20 18.34 12.01
C SER A 347 -0.15 18.09 13.48
N GLY A 348 -0.73 16.93 13.82
CA GLY A 348 -1.25 16.65 15.15
C GLY A 348 -2.46 17.53 15.53
N LEU A 349 -3.17 18.08 14.54
CA LEU A 349 -4.37 18.89 14.72
C LEU A 349 -5.62 18.02 14.71
N GLU A 350 -6.69 18.52 15.32
CA GLU A 350 -8.00 17.89 15.20
C GLU A 350 -8.54 18.01 13.78
N LEU A 351 -9.15 16.92 13.30
CA LEU A 351 -9.92 16.95 12.06
C LEU A 351 -11.12 17.88 12.25
N GLY A 352 -11.17 18.99 11.50
CA GLY A 352 -12.33 19.86 11.45
C GLY A 352 -13.57 19.19 10.86
N ASP A 353 -14.55 19.97 10.48
CA ASP A 353 -15.78 19.50 9.83
C ASP A 353 -15.48 19.01 8.41
N THR A 354 -15.01 17.76 8.31
CA THR A 354 -14.69 17.08 7.04
C THR A 354 -15.86 16.18 6.64
N PRO A 355 -16.28 16.18 5.37
CA PRO A 355 -17.35 15.31 4.90
C PRO A 355 -17.10 13.82 5.19
N ASP A 356 -18.14 13.11 5.63
CA ASP A 356 -18.02 11.67 5.92
C ASP A 356 -17.58 10.86 4.70
N ASP A 357 -17.99 11.27 3.50
CA ASP A 357 -17.59 10.61 2.26
C ASP A 357 -16.09 10.70 2.01
N ASP A 358 -15.45 11.83 2.33
CA ASP A 358 -14.00 11.99 2.19
C ASP A 358 -13.25 11.16 3.22
N ARG A 359 -13.76 11.06 4.45
CA ARG A 359 -13.19 10.16 5.48
C ARG A 359 -13.26 8.70 5.06
N ARG A 360 -14.41 8.25 4.51
CA ARG A 360 -14.57 6.90 3.96
C ARG A 360 -13.64 6.66 2.80
N TYR A 361 -13.50 7.65 1.92
CA TYR A 361 -12.59 7.54 0.78
C TYR A 361 -11.16 7.21 1.20
N LEU A 362 -10.61 7.88 2.21
CA LEU A 362 -9.25 7.61 2.68
C LEU A 362 -9.14 6.25 3.39
N LEU A 363 -10.20 5.82 4.09
CA LEU A 363 -10.28 4.47 4.68
C LEU A 363 -10.27 3.40 3.57
N ASP A 364 -11.06 3.59 2.51
CA ASP A 364 -11.14 2.68 1.36
C ASP A 364 -9.85 2.64 0.54
N LEU A 365 -9.14 3.77 0.45
CA LEU A 365 -7.79 3.82 -0.12
C LEU A 365 -6.75 3.09 0.75
N GLY A 366 -7.06 2.82 2.03
CA GLY A 366 -6.11 2.25 2.99
C GLY A 366 -5.01 3.20 3.42
N LEU A 367 -5.19 4.52 3.22
CA LEU A 367 -4.25 5.56 3.65
C LEU A 367 -4.32 5.82 5.15
N VAL A 368 -5.53 5.73 5.69
CA VAL A 368 -5.81 5.94 7.11
C VAL A 368 -6.61 4.77 7.68
N VAL A 369 -6.53 4.61 8.99
CA VAL A 369 -7.33 3.66 9.76
C VAL A 369 -7.93 4.36 10.96
N ARG A 370 -9.02 3.78 11.51
CA ARG A 370 -9.59 4.26 12.77
C ARG A 370 -8.67 3.89 13.93
N SER A 371 -8.33 4.86 14.78
CA SER A 371 -7.59 4.59 16.00
C SER A 371 -8.50 3.95 17.04
N GLN A 372 -7.95 3.11 17.92
CA GLN A 372 -8.67 2.57 19.08
C GLN A 372 -9.04 3.66 20.10
N GLU A 373 -8.24 4.72 20.14
CA GLU A 373 -8.46 5.89 21.02
C GLU A 373 -9.43 6.92 20.42
N GLY A 374 -9.98 6.63 19.24
CA GLY A 374 -10.81 7.54 18.45
C GLY A 374 -10.02 8.27 17.35
N GLY A 375 -10.75 8.83 16.38
CA GLY A 375 -10.17 9.56 15.26
C GLY A 375 -9.57 8.67 14.16
N LEU A 376 -8.87 9.33 13.23
CA LEU A 376 -8.15 8.69 12.11
C LEU A 376 -6.64 8.84 12.32
N LYS A 377 -5.90 7.81 11.92
CA LYS A 377 -4.42 7.83 11.87
C LYS A 377 -3.93 7.23 10.55
N ILE A 378 -2.71 7.55 10.17
CA ILE A 378 -2.06 6.93 9.00
C ILE A 378 -2.00 5.41 9.21
N ALA A 379 -2.25 4.67 8.14
CA ALA A 379 -2.52 3.23 8.20
C ALA A 379 -1.35 2.38 8.71
N ASN A 380 -0.12 2.78 8.42
CA ASN A 380 1.08 2.05 8.86
C ASN A 380 2.32 2.97 8.94
N PRO A 381 3.36 2.57 9.67
CA PRO A 381 4.59 3.36 9.82
C PRO A 381 5.30 3.67 8.50
N ILE A 382 5.28 2.78 7.50
CA ILE A 382 5.90 3.07 6.19
C ILE A 382 5.19 4.25 5.53
N TYR A 383 3.86 4.31 5.54
CA TYR A 383 3.13 5.45 4.98
C TYR A 383 3.36 6.73 5.78
N GLN A 384 3.53 6.62 7.12
CA GLN A 384 3.89 7.78 7.95
C GLN A 384 5.22 8.41 7.52
N GLU A 385 6.18 7.60 7.05
CA GLU A 385 7.45 8.10 6.51
C GLU A 385 7.35 8.54 5.04
N VAL A 386 6.64 7.79 4.20
CA VAL A 386 6.53 8.06 2.77
C VAL A 386 5.78 9.36 2.50
N ILE A 387 4.64 9.56 3.15
CA ILE A 387 3.78 10.71 2.88
C ILE A 387 4.53 12.04 3.04
N PRO A 388 5.21 12.33 4.16
CA PRO A 388 5.99 13.57 4.29
C PRO A 388 7.17 13.65 3.32
N ARG A 389 7.83 12.55 2.98
CA ARG A 389 8.92 12.55 2.00
C ARG A 389 8.42 12.95 0.61
N VAL A 390 7.30 12.37 0.16
CA VAL A 390 6.65 12.73 -1.11
C VAL A 390 6.23 14.19 -1.12
N LEU A 391 5.60 14.66 -0.04
CA LEU A 391 5.17 16.05 0.07
C LEU A 391 6.34 17.04 0.10
N SER A 392 7.48 16.65 0.64
CA SER A 392 8.69 17.47 0.69
C SER A 392 9.48 17.47 -0.62
N GLN A 393 9.24 16.54 -1.54
CA GLN A 393 10.02 16.41 -2.77
C GLN A 393 9.92 17.66 -3.66
N GLY A 394 8.73 18.20 -3.88
CA GLY A 394 8.56 19.46 -4.62
C GLY A 394 9.26 20.65 -3.97
N VAL A 395 9.32 20.66 -2.63
CA VAL A 395 10.09 21.64 -1.87
C VAL A 395 11.59 21.40 -2.09
N GLN A 396 12.06 20.15 -2.03
CA GLN A 396 13.47 19.80 -2.27
C GLN A 396 13.95 20.25 -3.65
N ASP A 397 13.13 20.01 -4.70
CA ASP A 397 13.46 20.37 -6.09
C ASP A 397 13.56 21.88 -6.27
N SER A 398 12.80 22.65 -5.50
CA SER A 398 12.82 24.13 -5.52
C SER A 398 13.89 24.75 -4.61
N LEU A 399 14.56 23.96 -3.76
CA LEU A 399 15.63 24.48 -2.91
C LEU A 399 16.85 24.89 -3.72
N PRO A 400 17.47 26.06 -3.40
CA PRO A 400 18.74 26.44 -4.01
C PRO A 400 19.83 25.41 -3.68
N MET A 401 20.87 25.37 -4.50
CA MET A 401 22.03 24.55 -4.21
C MET A 401 22.68 25.04 -2.90
N ILE A 402 22.72 24.18 -1.89
CA ILE A 402 23.35 24.44 -0.61
C ILE A 402 24.65 23.64 -0.58
N GLN A 403 25.79 24.31 -0.49
CA GLN A 403 27.06 23.62 -0.34
C GLN A 403 27.14 22.98 1.06
N PRO A 404 27.52 21.70 1.18
CA PRO A 404 27.62 21.02 2.45
C PRO A 404 28.82 21.56 3.25
N SER A 405 28.54 22.53 4.12
CA SER A 405 29.54 23.12 5.03
C SER A 405 29.52 22.52 6.44
N TRP A 406 28.60 21.59 6.69
CA TRP A 406 28.34 21.02 8.02
C TRP A 406 29.14 19.77 8.36
N LEU A 407 30.10 19.39 7.53
CA LEU A 407 30.97 18.25 7.80
C LEU A 407 32.32 18.71 8.37
N ASN A 408 32.77 18.00 9.38
CA ASN A 408 34.16 18.10 9.86
C ASN A 408 35.14 17.49 8.84
N PRO A 409 36.46 17.78 8.95
CA PRO A 409 37.46 17.19 8.04
C PRO A 409 37.52 15.66 8.05
N ASP A 410 37.06 15.01 9.12
CA ASP A 410 36.99 13.55 9.26
C ASP A 410 35.68 12.96 8.65
N GLY A 411 34.84 13.81 8.06
CA GLY A 411 33.56 13.40 7.49
C GLY A 411 32.41 13.25 8.49
N SER A 412 32.65 13.51 9.78
CA SER A 412 31.58 13.53 10.79
C SER A 412 30.72 14.79 10.69
N LEU A 413 29.49 14.72 11.18
CA LEU A 413 28.55 15.84 11.18
C LEU A 413 28.90 16.84 12.30
N ASN A 414 28.99 18.13 11.95
CA ASN A 414 29.11 19.21 12.90
C ASN A 414 27.74 19.82 13.19
N ALA A 415 27.16 19.49 14.34
CA ALA A 415 25.80 19.89 14.71
C ALA A 415 25.62 21.42 14.78
N GLN A 416 26.64 22.18 15.25
CA GLN A 416 26.58 23.64 15.35
C GLN A 416 26.61 24.27 13.96
N VAL A 417 27.49 23.81 13.08
CA VAL A 417 27.57 24.32 11.71
C VAL A 417 26.31 23.96 10.92
N LEU A 418 25.72 22.78 11.19
CA LEU A 418 24.42 22.40 10.62
C LEU A 418 23.31 23.34 11.07
N LEU A 419 23.27 23.68 12.36
CA LEU A 419 22.33 24.64 12.93
C LEU A 419 22.46 26.00 12.24
N ASP A 420 23.66 26.52 12.14
CA ASP A 420 23.92 27.83 11.50
C ASP A 420 23.51 27.82 10.02
N ALA A 421 23.79 26.72 9.32
CA ALA A 421 23.37 26.53 7.92
C ALA A 421 21.84 26.48 7.78
N PHE A 422 21.14 25.77 8.69
CA PHE A 422 19.68 25.74 8.71
C PHE A 422 19.08 27.12 9.00
N LEU A 423 19.58 27.84 10.01
CA LEU A 423 19.10 29.18 10.35
C LEU A 423 19.29 30.19 9.21
N LYS A 424 20.45 30.14 8.53
CA LYS A 424 20.71 30.97 7.35
C LYS A 424 19.73 30.63 6.24
N PHE A 425 19.57 29.35 5.93
CA PHE A 425 18.63 28.87 4.93
C PHE A 425 17.18 29.30 5.26
N TRP A 426 16.75 29.10 6.52
CA TRP A 426 15.41 29.40 7.00
C TRP A 426 15.07 30.90 6.86
N ARG A 427 16.00 31.77 7.27
CA ARG A 427 15.81 33.23 7.15
C ARG A 427 15.69 33.69 5.70
N GLN A 428 16.41 33.05 4.78
CA GLN A 428 16.43 33.45 3.37
C GLN A 428 15.28 32.87 2.57
N HIS A 429 14.87 31.64 2.86
CA HIS A 429 14.00 30.86 1.97
C HIS A 429 12.70 30.36 2.63
N GLY A 430 12.55 30.47 3.95
CA GLY A 430 11.38 29.94 4.65
C GLY A 430 10.05 30.55 4.20
N GLU A 431 9.92 31.86 4.13
CA GLU A 431 8.66 32.52 3.74
C GLU A 431 8.19 32.23 2.31
N PRO A 432 9.04 32.32 1.27
CA PRO A 432 8.65 31.96 -0.09
C PRO A 432 8.18 30.51 -0.20
N LEU A 433 8.89 29.59 0.47
CA LEU A 433 8.55 28.17 0.46
C LEU A 433 7.21 27.88 1.16
N PHE A 434 6.88 28.63 2.22
CA PHE A 434 5.56 28.50 2.87
C PHE A 434 4.40 28.93 1.97
N LYS A 435 4.58 30.03 1.26
CA LYS A 435 3.54 30.60 0.39
C LYS A 435 3.25 29.71 -0.82
N SER A 436 4.25 28.94 -1.29
CA SER A 436 4.13 28.05 -2.44
C SER A 436 3.76 26.60 -2.09
N ALA A 437 3.73 26.26 -0.79
CA ALA A 437 3.49 24.87 -0.38
C ALA A 437 2.03 24.44 -0.57
N ASN A 438 1.84 23.26 -1.16
CA ASN A 438 0.51 22.64 -1.30
C ASN A 438 -0.12 22.24 0.05
N TYR A 439 0.68 22.17 1.12
CA TYR A 439 0.30 21.79 2.48
C TYR A 439 0.73 22.88 3.48
N PRO A 440 0.01 24.02 3.54
CA PRO A 440 0.46 25.19 4.29
C PRO A 440 0.65 24.95 5.80
N GLU A 441 -0.15 24.08 6.42
CA GLU A 441 -0.08 23.83 7.87
C GLU A 441 1.17 23.04 8.27
N ILE A 442 1.63 22.13 7.43
CA ILE A 442 2.85 21.34 7.67
C ILE A 442 4.04 21.83 6.85
N ALA A 443 3.88 22.92 6.08
CA ALA A 443 4.96 23.45 5.24
C ALA A 443 6.27 23.67 6.00
N PRO A 444 6.30 24.19 7.24
CA PRO A 444 7.52 24.32 8.02
C PRO A 444 8.24 22.99 8.22
N HIS A 445 7.50 21.94 8.59
CA HIS A 445 8.03 20.59 8.76
C HIS A 445 8.59 20.04 7.44
N LEU A 446 7.87 20.22 6.33
CA LEU A 446 8.32 19.76 5.00
C LEU A 446 9.59 20.49 4.55
N VAL A 447 9.70 21.78 4.80
CA VAL A 447 10.89 22.58 4.50
C VAL A 447 12.08 22.12 5.33
N MET A 448 11.89 21.87 6.62
CA MET A 448 12.93 21.31 7.50
C MET A 448 13.38 19.94 7.01
N MET A 449 12.46 19.05 6.71
CA MET A 449 12.77 17.73 6.16
C MET A 449 13.52 17.83 4.83
N ALA A 450 13.07 18.70 3.92
CA ALA A 450 13.73 18.90 2.62
C ALA A 450 15.18 19.36 2.79
N PHE A 451 15.43 20.26 3.74
CA PHE A 451 16.79 20.69 4.09
C PHE A 451 17.62 19.52 4.64
N LEU A 452 17.09 18.79 5.64
CA LEU A 452 17.80 17.67 6.27
C LEU A 452 18.05 16.50 5.32
N HIS A 453 17.16 16.23 4.36
CA HIS A 453 17.42 15.23 3.33
C HIS A 453 18.66 15.55 2.48
N ARG A 454 18.96 16.82 2.26
CA ARG A 454 20.21 17.22 1.59
C ARG A 454 21.44 16.98 2.47
N VAL A 455 21.27 17.08 3.80
CA VAL A 455 22.35 16.77 4.75
C VAL A 455 22.73 15.31 4.68
N VAL A 456 21.74 14.42 4.71
CA VAL A 456 22.02 12.96 4.71
C VAL A 456 22.60 12.46 3.39
N ASN A 457 22.19 13.02 2.24
CA ASN A 457 22.70 12.81 0.88
C ASN A 457 23.41 11.45 0.65
N GLY A 458 22.79 10.35 1.07
CA GLY A 458 23.29 8.98 0.90
C GLY A 458 24.17 8.44 2.04
N ASN A 459 24.67 9.29 2.95
CA ASN A 459 25.52 8.87 4.06
C ASN A 459 24.79 8.81 5.42
N GLY A 460 23.47 9.00 5.44
CA GLY A 460 22.66 8.98 6.64
C GLY A 460 21.23 8.60 6.39
N THR A 461 20.44 8.54 7.45
CA THR A 461 18.99 8.34 7.41
C THR A 461 18.27 9.45 8.13
N LEU A 462 17.09 9.81 7.63
CA LEU A 462 16.18 10.77 8.24
C LEU A 462 14.85 10.05 8.45
N GLU A 463 14.54 9.77 9.71
CA GLU A 463 13.33 9.08 10.12
C GLU A 463 12.37 10.08 10.77
N ARG A 464 11.10 10.06 10.34
CA ARG A 464 10.03 10.84 10.97
C ARG A 464 9.21 9.95 11.90
N GLU A 465 8.72 10.53 13.01
CA GLU A 465 7.93 9.82 14.02
C GLU A 465 8.66 8.56 14.55
N TYR A 466 9.95 8.68 14.79
CA TYR A 466 10.76 7.59 15.32
C TYR A 466 10.21 7.12 16.67
N ALA A 467 9.82 5.84 16.74
CA ALA A 467 9.23 5.27 17.95
C ALA A 467 10.28 5.03 19.04
N ILE A 468 10.07 5.61 20.23
CA ILE A 468 10.94 5.42 21.40
C ILE A 468 10.06 5.05 22.59
N GLY A 469 10.10 3.80 23.02
CA GLY A 469 9.25 3.29 24.08
C GLY A 469 7.75 3.53 23.78
N SER A 470 7.06 4.30 24.62
CA SER A 470 5.64 4.65 24.43
C SER A 470 5.39 5.96 23.69
N GLY A 471 6.45 6.65 23.20
CA GLY A 471 6.38 7.93 22.50
C GLY A 471 6.99 7.89 21.11
N LYS A 472 6.79 8.97 20.36
CA LYS A 472 7.35 9.15 19.02
C LYS A 472 8.01 10.52 18.96
N MET A 473 9.21 10.58 18.38
CA MET A 473 9.95 11.79 18.10
C MET A 473 9.69 12.23 16.66
N ASP A 474 9.55 13.54 16.43
CA ASP A 474 9.21 14.05 15.10
C ASP A 474 10.29 13.75 14.06
N ILE A 475 11.57 13.98 14.36
CA ILE A 475 12.68 13.71 13.44
C ILE A 475 13.87 13.10 14.18
N CYS A 476 14.35 11.97 13.68
CA CYS A 476 15.61 11.36 14.04
C CYS A 476 16.56 11.42 12.83
N LEU A 477 17.63 12.17 12.95
CA LEU A 477 18.69 12.25 11.94
C LEU A 477 19.87 11.36 12.40
N ARG A 478 20.23 10.39 11.58
CA ARG A 478 21.42 9.55 11.79
C ARG A 478 22.44 9.80 10.69
N TYR A 479 23.66 10.14 11.05
CA TYR A 479 24.76 10.39 10.13
C TYR A 479 26.03 9.72 10.64
N GLY A 480 26.48 8.68 9.98
CA GLY A 480 27.56 7.84 10.48
C GLY A 480 27.23 7.27 11.86
N LYS A 481 28.03 7.62 12.86
CA LYS A 481 27.80 7.21 14.26
C LYS A 481 26.99 8.23 15.08
N GLN A 482 26.65 9.36 14.49
CA GLN A 482 25.95 10.45 15.18
C GLN A 482 24.44 10.31 15.01
N THR A 483 23.73 10.57 16.09
CA THR A 483 22.26 10.63 16.10
C THR A 483 21.84 11.99 16.66
N MET A 484 20.92 12.66 15.98
CA MET A 484 20.33 13.92 16.42
C MET A 484 18.81 13.77 16.54
N ALA A 485 18.28 14.23 17.65
CA ALA A 485 16.85 14.21 17.97
C ALA A 485 16.26 15.61 17.80
N MET A 486 15.13 15.72 17.10
CA MET A 486 14.45 16.97 16.86
C MET A 486 12.95 16.83 17.12
N GLU A 487 12.41 17.73 17.91
CA GLU A 487 10.98 17.90 18.15
C GLU A 487 10.50 19.15 17.42
N LEU A 488 9.41 19.05 16.68
CA LEU A 488 8.86 20.17 15.88
C LEU A 488 7.52 20.59 16.44
N LYS A 489 7.33 21.90 16.63
CA LYS A 489 6.07 22.49 17.10
C LYS A 489 5.64 23.61 16.18
N VAL A 490 4.33 23.76 15.99
CA VAL A 490 3.73 24.91 15.30
C VAL A 490 2.99 25.76 16.32
N TRP A 491 3.34 27.04 16.39
CA TRP A 491 2.66 28.01 17.22
C TRP A 491 1.68 28.82 16.39
N ALA A 492 0.40 28.62 16.61
CA ALA A 492 -0.68 29.29 15.89
C ALA A 492 -1.40 30.32 16.79
N ASP A 493 -2.17 31.22 16.16
CA ASP A 493 -3.00 32.18 16.86
C ASP A 493 -3.90 31.54 17.92
N LYS A 494 -4.05 32.21 19.06
CA LYS A 494 -4.88 31.77 20.19
C LYS A 494 -4.40 30.51 20.90
N ARG A 495 -3.25 29.96 20.55
CA ARG A 495 -2.65 28.81 21.25
C ARG A 495 -1.55 29.26 22.21
N PRO A 496 -1.35 28.60 23.37
CA PRO A 496 -0.25 28.89 24.26
C PRO A 496 1.10 28.57 23.58
N ASP A 497 2.19 29.16 24.14
CA ASP A 497 3.54 28.85 23.68
C ASP A 497 3.84 27.36 23.85
N PRO A 498 4.17 26.64 22.77
CA PRO A 498 4.41 25.19 22.80
C PRO A 498 5.71 24.78 23.50
N LEU A 499 6.55 25.70 23.93
CA LEU A 499 7.79 25.42 24.65
C LEU A 499 7.56 24.52 25.87
N LYS A 500 6.52 24.85 26.68
CA LYS A 500 6.20 24.10 27.91
C LYS A 500 5.82 22.63 27.64
N GLU A 501 5.24 22.37 26.49
CA GLU A 501 4.86 21.02 26.06
C GLU A 501 6.03 20.29 25.39
N GLY A 502 6.79 20.98 24.55
CA GLY A 502 7.89 20.41 23.78
C GLY A 502 9.06 19.96 24.61
N LEU A 503 9.42 20.67 25.68
CA LEU A 503 10.58 20.33 26.53
C LEU A 503 10.44 18.95 27.20
N PRO A 504 9.33 18.57 27.85
CA PRO A 504 9.16 17.23 28.40
C PRO A 504 9.09 16.12 27.32
N GLN A 505 8.58 16.45 26.13
CA GLN A 505 8.50 15.49 25.04
C GLN A 505 9.89 15.14 24.52
N ILE A 506 10.72 16.15 24.21
CA ILE A 506 12.07 15.89 23.73
C ILE A 506 12.93 15.19 24.78
N ASP A 507 12.78 15.51 26.08
CA ASP A 507 13.46 14.83 27.18
C ASP A 507 13.22 13.32 27.18
N LYS A 508 11.96 12.92 26.99
CA LYS A 508 11.58 11.50 26.92
C LYS A 508 12.30 10.78 25.78
N TYR A 509 12.42 11.44 24.63
CA TYR A 509 13.06 10.88 23.45
C TYR A 509 14.56 10.79 23.60
N LEU A 510 15.20 11.83 24.13
CA LEU A 510 16.63 11.85 24.41
C LEU A 510 17.03 10.75 25.40
N SER A 511 16.20 10.50 26.41
CA SER A 511 16.40 9.39 27.34
C SER A 511 16.39 8.03 26.63
N GLY A 512 15.46 7.81 25.72
CA GLY A 512 15.35 6.55 24.97
C GLY A 512 16.51 6.31 23.99
N LEU A 513 17.14 7.39 23.51
CA LEU A 513 18.29 7.33 22.59
C LEU A 513 19.65 7.47 23.31
N SER A 514 19.67 7.66 24.64
CA SER A 514 20.88 7.95 25.42
C SER A 514 21.61 9.19 24.89
N LEU A 515 20.86 10.24 24.56
CA LEU A 515 21.39 11.52 24.09
C LEU A 515 21.25 12.59 25.19
N ASP A 516 22.25 13.51 25.26
CA ASP A 516 22.30 14.59 26.25
C ASP A 516 21.75 15.92 25.70
N THR A 517 21.60 16.05 24.38
CA THR A 517 21.14 17.28 23.73
C THR A 517 20.25 16.98 22.52
N GLY A 518 19.38 17.93 22.17
CA GLY A 518 18.49 17.84 21.02
C GLY A 518 17.96 19.22 20.60
N TRP A 519 17.22 19.26 19.52
CA TRP A 519 16.62 20.50 19.00
C TRP A 519 15.10 20.49 19.22
N LEU A 520 14.59 21.59 19.77
CA LEU A 520 13.15 21.90 19.79
C LEU A 520 12.90 23.06 18.81
N VAL A 521 12.28 22.77 17.67
CA VAL A 521 12.01 23.78 16.64
C VAL A 521 10.55 24.23 16.73
N ILE A 522 10.33 25.52 17.01
CA ILE A 522 9.03 26.13 17.12
C ILE A 522 8.80 27.04 15.92
N PHE A 523 7.96 26.61 15.00
CA PHE A 523 7.55 27.40 13.86
C PHE A 523 6.40 28.34 14.25
N ASP A 524 6.70 29.64 14.40
CA ASP A 524 5.73 30.63 14.80
C ASP A 524 4.92 31.13 13.60
N ARG A 525 3.67 30.72 13.52
CA ARG A 525 2.73 31.04 12.44
C ARG A 525 1.62 32.02 12.88
N ARG A 526 1.81 32.68 13.97
CA ARG A 526 0.85 33.69 14.41
C ARG A 526 0.77 34.86 13.40
N SER A 527 -0.41 35.46 13.28
CA SER A 527 -0.64 36.60 12.39
C SER A 527 0.08 37.86 12.88
N GLY A 528 0.48 38.74 11.95
CA GLY A 528 1.05 40.05 12.26
C GLY A 528 2.51 40.03 12.75
N LEU A 529 3.22 38.95 12.56
CA LEU A 529 4.63 38.85 12.95
C LEU A 529 5.58 39.51 11.92
N PRO A 530 6.76 39.96 12.36
CA PRO A 530 7.83 40.39 11.47
C PRO A 530 8.28 39.28 10.51
N PRO A 531 9.01 39.60 9.43
CA PRO A 531 9.62 38.63 8.53
C PRO A 531 10.49 37.62 9.27
N LEU A 532 10.63 36.38 8.72
CA LEU A 532 11.47 35.31 9.30
C LEU A 532 12.91 35.74 9.49
N SER A 533 13.44 36.62 8.60
CA SER A 533 14.78 37.18 8.73
C SER A 533 15.03 37.87 10.09
N ASP A 534 14.00 38.51 10.63
CA ASP A 534 14.10 39.42 11.80
C ASP A 534 13.71 38.71 13.11
N ARG A 535 12.90 37.63 13.03
CA ARG A 535 12.34 36.95 14.20
C ARG A 535 12.94 35.60 14.51
N THR A 536 13.72 35.02 13.56
CA THR A 536 14.35 33.71 13.80
C THR A 536 15.45 33.83 14.86
N THR A 537 15.24 33.17 15.99
CA THR A 537 16.16 33.18 17.14
C THR A 537 16.48 31.77 17.60
N THR A 538 17.58 31.65 18.35
CA THR A 538 17.97 30.42 19.06
C THR A 538 18.28 30.75 20.53
N GLU A 539 17.94 29.82 21.40
CA GLU A 539 18.25 29.88 22.83
C GLU A 539 18.57 28.50 23.35
N ASN A 540 19.48 28.43 24.33
CA ASN A 540 19.76 27.19 25.07
C ASN A 540 18.87 27.17 26.31
N VAL A 541 18.08 26.12 26.46
CA VAL A 541 17.15 25.96 27.56
C VAL A 541 17.47 24.63 28.28
N ILE A 542 17.49 24.67 29.59
CA ILE A 542 17.62 23.44 30.38
C ILE A 542 16.22 22.79 30.50
N SER A 543 16.12 21.56 30.08
CA SER A 543 14.90 20.78 30.14
C SER A 543 14.57 20.35 31.60
N PRO A 544 13.34 19.85 31.86
CA PRO A 544 12.97 19.32 33.18
C PRO A 544 13.88 18.19 33.69
N ALA A 545 14.47 17.41 32.78
CA ALA A 545 15.42 16.36 33.14
C ALA A 545 16.89 16.83 33.23
N GLY A 546 17.16 18.13 33.10
CA GLY A 546 18.50 18.72 33.24
C GLY A 546 19.34 18.66 31.97
N ARG A 547 18.77 18.37 30.81
CA ARG A 547 19.47 18.34 29.51
C ARG A 547 19.48 19.70 28.83
N GLU A 548 20.53 19.97 28.07
CA GLU A 548 20.64 21.19 27.28
C GLU A 548 19.89 21.02 25.94
N ILE A 549 18.81 21.80 25.74
CA ILE A 549 18.00 21.77 24.53
C ILE A 549 18.21 23.07 23.76
N ILE A 550 18.55 22.95 22.48
CA ILE A 550 18.61 24.09 21.58
C ILE A 550 17.19 24.38 21.08
N VAL A 551 16.62 25.46 21.54
CA VAL A 551 15.30 25.93 21.10
C VAL A 551 15.48 26.88 19.93
N ILE A 552 14.86 26.56 18.79
CA ILE A 552 14.86 27.36 17.56
C ILE A 552 13.45 27.93 17.40
N ARG A 553 13.33 29.23 17.30
CA ARG A 553 12.05 29.92 17.01
C ARG A 553 12.14 30.61 15.66
N GLY A 554 11.12 30.40 14.78
CA GLY A 554 11.11 31.03 13.47
C GLY A 554 9.77 31.02 12.76
#